data_7940fc1e999164f339a541afb912c490
#
_entry.id   7940fc1e999164f339a541afb912c490
#
_cell.length_a   1.000
_cell.length_b   1.000
_cell.length_c   1.000
_cell.angle_alpha   90.00
_cell.angle_beta   90.00
_cell.angle_gamma   90.00
#
_symmetry.space_group_name_H-M   'P 1'
#
loop_
_entity.id
_entity.type
_entity.pdbx_description
1 polymer ?
#
loop_
_entity_poly.entity_id
_entity_poly.type
_entity_poly.pdbx_seq_one_letter_code
_entity_poly.pdbx_strand_id
1 'polypeptide(L)'
;LEHPLSGQELYDTGIAQAKALGVRILDAQVLGVGGFDTFVVKTTEGEFETQSLILATGSRRAAPKIPGVKEFEGKGVSYCAICDAFFYRGKNVAVLGNGDFAMHEAKELSNTASTVTIYTNGEEPEFTPEENISVNTMKIQSVEGDDLVSGIRLEPDVQAEEIKAGAGQQANDFCPAAGVFIAMGTAGSTEIARQMGADLTEKGNIKVDENMETTIPGLYAA
;
A
#
# COMPACT_ATOMS: atom_id res chain seq x y z
N LEU A 1 -15.46 -22.83 -26.56
CA LEU A 1 -16.44 -22.72 -25.46
C LEU A 1 -17.84 -22.75 -26.11
N GLU A 2 -18.68 -23.72 -25.75
CA GLU A 2 -20.04 -23.87 -26.30
C GLU A 2 -21.01 -22.80 -25.78
N HIS A 3 -20.67 -22.15 -24.64
CA HIS A 3 -21.48 -21.09 -24.02
C HIS A 3 -20.59 -19.93 -23.55
N PRO A 4 -21.09 -18.68 -23.55
CA PRO A 4 -20.44 -17.59 -22.85
C PRO A 4 -20.36 -17.87 -21.35
N LEU A 5 -19.16 -17.79 -20.75
CA LEU A 5 -18.98 -17.93 -19.31
C LEU A 5 -18.99 -16.55 -18.66
N SER A 6 -19.54 -16.44 -17.46
CA SER A 6 -19.32 -15.27 -16.60
C SER A 6 -17.86 -15.24 -16.12
N GLY A 7 -17.38 -14.09 -15.67
CA GLY A 7 -16.04 -13.98 -15.10
C GLY A 7 -15.82 -14.90 -13.90
N GLN A 8 -16.86 -15.09 -13.08
CA GLN A 8 -16.83 -16.00 -11.93
C GLN A 8 -16.67 -17.45 -12.36
N GLU A 9 -17.45 -17.92 -13.34
CA GLU A 9 -17.37 -19.29 -13.84
C GLU A 9 -16.00 -19.59 -14.47
N LEU A 10 -15.40 -18.60 -15.17
CA LEU A 10 -14.06 -18.73 -15.72
C LEU A 10 -13.02 -18.87 -14.61
N TYR A 11 -13.11 -18.04 -13.57
CA TYR A 11 -12.24 -18.08 -12.39
C TYR A 11 -12.36 -19.42 -11.66
N ASP A 12 -13.57 -19.86 -11.33
CA ASP A 12 -13.83 -21.11 -10.60
C ASP A 12 -13.33 -22.33 -11.39
N THR A 13 -13.49 -22.31 -12.71
CA THR A 13 -12.96 -23.35 -13.60
C THR A 13 -11.44 -23.38 -13.57
N GLY A 14 -10.78 -22.24 -13.63
CA GLY A 14 -9.31 -22.12 -13.53
C GLY A 14 -8.77 -22.66 -12.20
N ILE A 15 -9.42 -22.28 -11.09
CA ILE A 15 -9.09 -22.81 -9.74
C ILE A 15 -9.25 -24.31 -9.67
N ALA A 16 -10.35 -24.86 -10.19
CA ALA A 16 -10.60 -26.30 -10.21
C ALA A 16 -9.54 -27.06 -11.02
N GLN A 17 -9.14 -26.55 -12.18
CA GLN A 17 -8.08 -27.11 -13.01
C GLN A 17 -6.72 -27.09 -12.29
N ALA A 18 -6.35 -25.97 -11.67
CA ALA A 18 -5.13 -25.85 -10.91
C ALA A 18 -5.06 -26.87 -9.76
N LYS A 19 -6.15 -26.99 -9.00
CA LYS A 19 -6.24 -27.98 -7.90
C LYS A 19 -6.12 -29.43 -8.42
N ALA A 20 -6.73 -29.74 -9.56
CA ALA A 20 -6.63 -31.08 -10.18
C ALA A 20 -5.19 -31.43 -10.59
N LEU A 21 -4.36 -30.43 -10.89
CA LEU A 21 -2.92 -30.56 -11.18
C LEU A 21 -2.05 -30.55 -9.91
N GLY A 22 -2.63 -30.54 -8.72
CA GLY A 22 -1.90 -30.55 -7.45
C GLY A 22 -1.40 -29.18 -6.99
N VAL A 23 -1.83 -28.08 -7.62
CA VAL A 23 -1.46 -26.73 -7.21
C VAL A 23 -2.17 -26.40 -5.89
N ARG A 24 -1.41 -25.91 -4.92
CA ARG A 24 -1.93 -25.40 -3.66
C ARG A 24 -2.45 -23.97 -3.88
N ILE A 25 -3.72 -23.74 -3.59
CA ILE A 25 -4.36 -22.42 -3.65
C ILE A 25 -4.53 -21.91 -2.22
N LEU A 26 -4.07 -20.68 -1.98
CA LEU A 26 -4.27 -19.95 -0.73
C LEU A 26 -5.10 -18.71 -1.01
N ASP A 27 -6.11 -18.49 -0.18
CA ASP A 27 -6.87 -17.24 -0.17
C ASP A 27 -6.25 -16.34 0.90
N ALA A 28 -5.27 -15.53 0.48
CA ALA A 28 -4.47 -14.70 1.35
C ALA A 28 -4.06 -13.40 0.64
N GLN A 29 -3.97 -12.32 1.38
CA GLN A 29 -3.40 -11.07 0.87
C GLN A 29 -1.88 -11.13 0.94
N VAL A 30 -1.20 -10.80 -0.17
CA VAL A 30 0.24 -10.56 -0.17
C VAL A 30 0.50 -9.16 0.38
N LEU A 31 1.29 -9.07 1.44
CA LEU A 31 1.67 -7.84 2.13
C LEU A 31 2.99 -7.28 1.59
N GLY A 32 3.92 -8.17 1.20
CA GLY A 32 5.21 -7.79 0.64
C GLY A 32 6.00 -9.01 0.17
N VAL A 33 7.09 -8.74 -0.56
CA VAL A 33 8.04 -9.75 -1.01
C VAL A 33 9.45 -9.26 -0.70
N GLY A 34 10.30 -10.14 -0.18
CA GLY A 34 11.71 -9.86 0.12
C GLY A 34 12.62 -11.04 -0.26
N GLY A 35 13.89 -10.98 0.19
CA GLY A 35 14.90 -12.01 -0.06
C GLY A 35 15.82 -11.68 -1.24
N PHE A 36 16.97 -12.36 -1.32
CA PHE A 36 17.96 -12.18 -2.39
C PHE A 36 18.13 -13.46 -3.22
N ASP A 37 18.48 -14.57 -2.59
CA ASP A 37 18.68 -15.86 -3.27
C ASP A 37 17.39 -16.69 -3.32
N THR A 38 16.47 -16.41 -2.42
CA THR A 38 15.16 -17.05 -2.29
C THR A 38 14.14 -15.96 -1.98
N PHE A 39 13.02 -15.94 -2.71
CA PHE A 39 11.94 -15.01 -2.44
C PHE A 39 11.20 -15.44 -1.18
N VAL A 40 10.95 -14.47 -0.29
CA VAL A 40 10.09 -14.63 0.89
C VAL A 40 8.84 -13.80 0.66
N VAL A 41 7.72 -14.47 0.45
CA VAL A 41 6.40 -13.85 0.24
C VAL A 41 5.68 -13.75 1.59
N LYS A 42 5.51 -12.52 2.09
CA LYS A 42 4.76 -12.25 3.32
C LYS A 42 3.28 -12.11 3.00
N THR A 43 2.44 -12.81 3.72
CA THR A 43 0.98 -12.80 3.53
C THR A 43 0.25 -12.71 4.85
N THR A 44 -1.08 -12.51 4.82
CA THR A 44 -1.97 -12.60 6.00
C THR A 44 -2.03 -14.00 6.61
N GLU A 45 -1.66 -15.05 5.85
CA GLU A 45 -1.66 -16.45 6.27
C GLU A 45 -0.26 -16.99 6.63
N GLY A 46 0.77 -16.11 6.66
CA GLY A 46 2.15 -16.46 6.99
C GLY A 46 3.15 -16.15 5.89
N GLU A 47 4.36 -16.66 6.03
CA GLU A 47 5.46 -16.45 5.09
C GLU A 47 5.72 -17.71 4.26
N PHE A 48 6.03 -17.53 2.98
CA PHE A 48 6.30 -18.60 2.03
C PHE A 48 7.59 -18.32 1.28
N GLU A 49 8.47 -19.31 1.23
CA GLU A 49 9.73 -19.24 0.49
C GLU A 49 9.62 -19.90 -0.88
N THR A 50 10.22 -19.29 -1.91
CA THR A 50 10.26 -19.85 -3.27
C THR A 50 11.49 -19.38 -4.04
N GLN A 51 11.96 -20.19 -4.99
CA GLN A 51 13.06 -19.85 -5.89
C GLN A 51 12.61 -19.05 -7.11
N SER A 52 11.30 -19.09 -7.45
CA SER A 52 10.75 -18.30 -8.53
C SER A 52 9.37 -17.78 -8.17
N LEU A 53 9.04 -16.58 -8.64
CA LEU A 53 7.80 -15.87 -8.33
C LEU A 53 7.20 -15.27 -9.60
N ILE A 54 5.89 -15.45 -9.80
CA ILE A 54 5.15 -14.83 -10.89
C ILE A 54 4.19 -13.77 -10.30
N LEU A 55 4.37 -12.52 -10.70
CA LEU A 55 3.48 -11.42 -10.36
C LEU A 55 2.35 -11.31 -11.40
N ALA A 56 1.15 -11.70 -11.03
CA ALA A 56 -0.04 -11.67 -11.89
C ALA A 56 -1.24 -11.02 -11.16
N THR A 57 -0.99 -9.95 -10.38
CA THR A 57 -2.02 -9.29 -9.55
C THR A 57 -2.85 -8.26 -10.31
N GLY A 58 -2.73 -8.22 -11.63
CA GLY A 58 -3.47 -7.30 -12.50
C GLY A 58 -2.96 -5.85 -12.45
N SER A 59 -3.70 -4.95 -13.05
CA SER A 59 -3.33 -3.55 -13.17
C SER A 59 -3.53 -2.79 -11.84
N ARG A 60 -2.65 -1.83 -11.60
CA ARG A 60 -2.68 -0.95 -10.42
C ARG A 60 -4.04 -0.27 -10.25
N ARG A 61 -4.53 -0.19 -9.01
CA ARG A 61 -5.62 0.73 -8.68
C ARG A 61 -5.13 2.16 -8.84
N ALA A 62 -6.01 3.05 -9.33
CA ALA A 62 -5.69 4.46 -9.45
C ALA A 62 -5.28 5.03 -8.07
N ALA A 63 -4.32 5.95 -8.06
CA ALA A 63 -3.97 6.71 -6.86
C ALA A 63 -5.25 7.36 -6.26
N PRO A 64 -5.35 7.47 -4.93
CA PRO A 64 -6.52 8.07 -4.32
C PRO A 64 -6.72 9.49 -4.84
N LYS A 65 -7.99 9.87 -5.07
CA LYS A 65 -8.35 11.21 -5.54
C LYS A 65 -8.33 12.22 -4.38
N ILE A 66 -7.24 12.24 -3.62
CA ILE A 66 -6.99 13.19 -2.55
C ILE A 66 -6.11 14.29 -3.12
N PRO A 67 -6.52 15.58 -3.03
CA PRO A 67 -5.70 16.71 -3.47
C PRO A 67 -4.29 16.65 -2.87
N GLY A 68 -3.27 16.97 -3.67
CA GLY A 68 -1.87 16.93 -3.26
C GLY A 68 -1.19 15.56 -3.44
N VAL A 69 -1.90 14.43 -3.36
CA VAL A 69 -1.24 13.11 -3.47
C VAL A 69 -0.42 12.97 -4.76
N LYS A 70 -1.00 13.32 -5.90
CA LYS A 70 -0.31 13.24 -7.20
C LYS A 70 0.78 14.31 -7.35
N GLU A 71 0.55 15.50 -6.82
CA GLU A 71 1.47 16.64 -6.90
C GLU A 71 2.78 16.37 -6.15
N PHE A 72 2.67 15.74 -4.98
CA PHE A 72 3.79 15.42 -4.10
C PHE A 72 4.34 14.01 -4.31
N GLU A 73 3.94 13.29 -5.36
CA GLU A 73 4.52 11.99 -5.71
C GLU A 73 6.03 12.13 -5.97
N GLY A 74 6.84 11.39 -5.21
CA GLY A 74 8.30 11.53 -5.18
C GLY A 74 8.84 12.77 -4.43
N LYS A 75 7.94 13.61 -3.89
CA LYS A 75 8.27 14.79 -3.08
C LYS A 75 7.76 14.67 -1.64
N GLY A 76 7.71 13.45 -1.14
CA GLY A 76 7.20 13.13 0.19
C GLY A 76 5.97 12.21 0.16
N VAL A 77 5.29 12.05 -0.96
CA VAL A 77 4.33 10.96 -1.18
C VAL A 77 5.05 9.76 -1.77
N SER A 78 4.92 8.61 -1.12
CA SER A 78 5.51 7.33 -1.49
C SER A 78 4.47 6.21 -1.52
N TYR A 79 4.78 5.13 -2.24
CA TYR A 79 3.98 3.91 -2.32
C TYR A 79 4.73 2.69 -1.77
N CYS A 80 5.91 2.88 -1.16
CA CYS A 80 6.77 1.80 -0.71
C CYS A 80 7.48 2.19 0.58
N ALA A 81 7.03 1.66 1.73
CA ALA A 81 7.68 1.91 3.01
C ALA A 81 9.12 1.35 3.02
N ILE A 82 9.32 0.12 2.58
CA ILE A 82 10.64 -0.54 2.59
C ILE A 82 11.66 0.24 1.75
N CYS A 83 11.23 0.83 0.61
CA CYS A 83 12.12 1.60 -0.26
C CYS A 83 12.57 2.92 0.39
N ASP A 84 11.64 3.61 1.04
CA ASP A 84 11.80 5.02 1.38
C ASP A 84 11.91 5.29 2.89
N ALA A 85 11.66 4.31 3.78
CA ALA A 85 11.69 4.48 5.23
C ALA A 85 12.96 5.14 5.75
N PHE A 86 14.10 4.85 5.12
CA PHE A 86 15.40 5.42 5.52
C PHE A 86 15.43 6.95 5.46
N PHE A 87 14.75 7.59 4.48
CA PHE A 87 14.70 9.05 4.33
C PHE A 87 13.86 9.72 5.41
N TYR A 88 13.04 8.94 6.13
CA TYR A 88 12.12 9.42 7.17
C TYR A 88 12.56 9.05 8.58
N ARG A 89 13.81 8.65 8.77
CA ARG A 89 14.37 8.33 10.08
C ARG A 89 14.19 9.49 11.06
N GLY A 90 13.55 9.19 12.20
CA GLY A 90 13.31 10.17 13.26
C GLY A 90 12.26 11.24 12.93
N LYS A 91 11.53 11.11 11.81
CA LYS A 91 10.47 12.02 11.38
C LYS A 91 9.09 11.43 11.66
N ASN A 92 8.08 12.29 11.68
CA ASN A 92 6.68 11.86 11.70
C ASN A 92 6.23 11.51 10.30
N VAL A 93 5.57 10.38 10.14
CA VAL A 93 5.04 9.92 8.84
C VAL A 93 3.58 9.52 8.96
N ALA A 94 2.88 9.62 7.86
CA ALA A 94 1.50 9.20 7.69
C ALA A 94 1.41 8.01 6.73
N VAL A 95 0.50 7.08 7.00
CA VAL A 95 0.13 5.97 6.11
C VAL A 95 -1.34 6.13 5.77
N LEU A 96 -1.70 6.15 4.49
CA LEU A 96 -3.09 6.23 4.03
C LEU A 96 -3.59 4.85 3.65
N GLY A 97 -4.57 4.34 4.38
CA GLY A 97 -5.20 3.04 4.14
C GLY A 97 -5.93 2.52 5.36
N ASN A 98 -6.80 1.53 5.19
CA ASN A 98 -7.65 1.00 6.26
C ASN A 98 -7.53 -0.52 6.46
N GLY A 99 -6.77 -1.24 5.61
CA GLY A 99 -6.61 -2.70 5.66
C GLY A 99 -5.25 -3.17 6.17
N ASP A 100 -5.05 -4.49 6.20
CA ASP A 100 -3.81 -5.14 6.66
C ASP A 100 -2.55 -4.64 5.96
N PHE A 101 -2.65 -4.24 4.67
CA PHE A 101 -1.54 -3.66 3.95
C PHE A 101 -1.09 -2.32 4.57
N ALA A 102 -2.02 -1.46 4.99
CA ALA A 102 -1.67 -0.20 5.66
C ALA A 102 -0.98 -0.45 7.00
N MET A 103 -1.45 -1.43 7.77
CA MET A 103 -0.81 -1.83 9.03
C MET A 103 0.59 -2.40 8.79
N HIS A 104 0.78 -3.23 7.74
CA HIS A 104 2.09 -3.76 7.37
C HIS A 104 3.09 -2.65 7.03
N GLU A 105 2.70 -1.70 6.14
CA GLU A 105 3.55 -0.56 5.78
C GLU A 105 3.87 0.33 7.00
N ALA A 106 2.90 0.53 7.90
CA ALA A 106 3.10 1.28 9.13
C ALA A 106 4.10 0.60 10.08
N LYS A 107 4.09 -0.73 10.18
CA LYS A 107 5.08 -1.50 10.95
C LYS A 107 6.49 -1.34 10.39
N GLU A 108 6.66 -1.45 9.09
CA GLU A 108 7.96 -1.26 8.44
C GLU A 108 8.50 0.16 8.73
N LEU A 109 7.65 1.19 8.66
CA LEU A 109 8.02 2.58 8.97
C LEU A 109 8.34 2.78 10.45
N SER A 110 7.64 2.11 11.36
CA SER A 110 7.82 2.27 12.81
C SER A 110 9.22 1.88 13.30
N ASN A 111 9.96 1.08 12.53
CA ASN A 111 11.35 0.73 12.83
C ASN A 111 12.33 1.90 12.69
N THR A 112 11.94 2.96 11.97
CA THR A 112 12.84 4.08 11.62
C THR A 112 12.25 5.45 11.92
N ALA A 113 10.96 5.65 11.71
CA ALA A 113 10.26 6.91 11.95
C ALA A 113 10.14 7.22 13.45
N SER A 114 9.93 8.48 13.79
CA SER A 114 9.66 8.92 15.17
C SER A 114 8.23 8.58 15.59
N THR A 115 7.28 8.86 14.71
CA THR A 115 5.87 8.50 14.90
C THR A 115 5.27 8.05 13.57
N VAL A 116 4.37 7.08 13.65
CA VAL A 116 3.57 6.62 12.49
C VAL A 116 2.10 6.76 12.82
N THR A 117 1.36 7.42 11.94
CA THR A 117 -0.10 7.52 12.05
C THR A 117 -0.76 6.97 10.79
N ILE A 118 -1.66 6.01 10.94
CA ILE A 118 -2.50 5.51 9.86
C ILE A 118 -3.74 6.40 9.76
N TYR A 119 -4.04 6.88 8.56
CA TYR A 119 -5.23 7.64 8.22
C TYR A 119 -6.15 6.79 7.36
N THR A 120 -7.34 6.46 7.86
CA THR A 120 -8.29 5.59 7.15
C THR A 120 -9.23 6.35 6.22
N ASN A 121 -9.14 7.68 6.20
CA ASN A 121 -9.91 8.57 5.33
C ASN A 121 -11.43 8.40 5.47
N GLY A 122 -11.92 8.30 6.69
CA GLY A 122 -13.34 8.19 7.01
C GLY A 122 -13.88 6.76 7.05
N GLU A 123 -13.02 5.76 6.85
CA GLU A 123 -13.40 4.35 6.91
C GLU A 123 -13.01 3.73 8.26
N GLU A 124 -13.73 2.68 8.67
CA GLU A 124 -13.35 1.91 9.84
C GLU A 124 -12.08 1.08 9.55
N PRO A 125 -11.15 0.96 10.52
CA PRO A 125 -9.98 0.12 10.37
C PRO A 125 -10.37 -1.36 10.21
N GLU A 126 -9.84 -2.01 9.17
CA GLU A 126 -9.99 -3.45 8.91
C GLU A 126 -8.76 -4.24 9.36
N PHE A 127 -8.01 -3.72 10.33
CA PHE A 127 -6.82 -4.34 10.92
C PHE A 127 -6.86 -4.23 12.45
N THR A 128 -6.04 -5.00 13.14
CA THR A 128 -5.84 -4.86 14.59
C THR A 128 -4.81 -3.76 14.86
N PRO A 129 -5.19 -2.65 15.56
CA PRO A 129 -4.24 -1.60 15.90
C PRO A 129 -3.11 -2.10 16.81
N GLU A 130 -1.90 -1.54 16.66
CA GLU A 130 -0.75 -1.79 17.54
C GLU A 130 -0.43 -0.56 18.41
N GLU A 131 0.10 -0.79 19.62
CA GLU A 131 0.30 0.26 20.64
C GLU A 131 1.21 1.41 20.18
N ASN A 132 2.19 1.13 19.30
CA ASN A 132 3.16 2.11 18.81
C ASN A 132 2.74 2.81 17.50
N ILE A 133 1.55 2.50 16.97
CA ILE A 133 1.02 3.05 15.72
C ILE A 133 -0.32 3.74 16.03
N SER A 134 -0.38 5.05 15.76
CA SER A 134 -1.61 5.82 15.93
C SER A 134 -2.56 5.60 14.75
N VAL A 135 -3.87 5.64 15.02
CA VAL A 135 -4.91 5.55 13.97
C VAL A 135 -5.79 6.79 14.04
N ASN A 136 -6.03 7.41 12.90
CA ASN A 136 -6.95 8.54 12.72
C ASN A 136 -7.96 8.20 11.63
N THR A 137 -9.25 8.22 11.98
CA THR A 137 -10.34 7.84 11.08
C THR A 137 -11.00 9.04 10.39
N MET A 138 -10.53 10.27 10.64
CA MET A 138 -11.10 11.45 9.99
C MET A 138 -10.83 11.44 8.49
N LYS A 139 -11.74 12.06 7.73
CA LYS A 139 -11.55 12.24 6.30
C LYS A 139 -10.41 13.21 6.01
N ILE A 140 -9.67 12.90 4.95
CA ILE A 140 -8.55 13.70 4.48
C ILE A 140 -9.07 14.69 3.44
N GLN A 141 -8.86 15.98 3.68
CA GLN A 141 -9.15 17.05 2.73
C GLN A 141 -8.04 17.15 1.68
N SER A 142 -6.75 17.12 2.11
CA SER A 142 -5.59 17.27 1.23
C SER A 142 -4.30 16.79 1.88
N VAL A 143 -3.32 16.48 1.04
CA VAL A 143 -1.89 16.44 1.40
C VAL A 143 -1.30 17.79 1.04
N GLU A 144 -0.58 18.42 1.96
CA GLU A 144 -0.08 19.78 1.81
C GLU A 144 1.44 19.86 1.98
N GLY A 145 2.00 20.90 1.36
CA GLY A 145 3.42 21.23 1.43
C GLY A 145 3.76 22.35 0.46
N ASP A 146 5.03 22.73 0.45
CA ASP A 146 5.57 23.66 -0.55
C ASP A 146 6.34 22.84 -1.62
N ASP A 147 7.67 22.73 -1.49
CA ASP A 147 8.50 21.88 -2.36
C ASP A 147 8.38 20.38 -2.00
N LEU A 148 8.17 20.09 -0.73
CA LEU A 148 8.00 18.76 -0.15
C LEU A 148 6.76 18.72 0.72
N VAL A 149 6.23 17.50 0.97
CA VAL A 149 5.14 17.28 1.93
C VAL A 149 5.50 17.86 3.28
N SER A 150 4.56 18.59 3.88
CA SER A 150 4.63 19.10 5.25
C SER A 150 3.58 18.48 6.18
N GLY A 151 2.49 17.91 5.62
CA GLY A 151 1.45 17.25 6.41
C GLY A 151 0.19 16.94 5.64
N ILE A 152 -0.81 16.55 6.42
CA ILE A 152 -2.17 16.21 5.97
C ILE A 152 -3.14 17.20 6.59
N ARG A 153 -4.06 17.73 5.78
CA ARG A 153 -5.22 18.47 6.26
C ARG A 153 -6.42 17.53 6.30
N LEU A 154 -7.12 17.56 7.43
CA LEU A 154 -8.34 16.79 7.66
C LEU A 154 -9.57 17.64 7.37
N GLU A 155 -10.68 16.99 7.01
CA GLU A 155 -11.97 17.67 6.94
C GLU A 155 -12.39 18.10 8.36
N PRO A 156 -12.94 19.32 8.54
CA PRO A 156 -13.42 19.77 9.84
C PRO A 156 -14.49 18.81 10.41
N ASP A 157 -14.35 18.42 11.65
CA ASP A 157 -15.39 17.67 12.36
C ASP A 157 -16.50 18.64 12.80
N VAL A 158 -17.55 18.76 11.98
CA VAL A 158 -18.69 19.68 12.19
C VAL A 158 -19.39 19.43 13.52
N GLN A 159 -19.37 18.20 14.04
CA GLN A 159 -19.97 17.87 15.36
C GLN A 159 -19.08 18.31 16.53
N ALA A 160 -17.75 18.31 16.35
CA ALA A 160 -16.80 18.79 17.34
C ALA A 160 -16.74 20.32 17.39
N GLU A 161 -17.02 21.02 16.30
CA GLU A 161 -17.06 22.50 16.27
C GLU A 161 -18.24 23.09 17.08
N GLU A 162 -19.40 22.47 17.07
CA GLU A 162 -20.54 22.93 17.90
C GLU A 162 -20.25 22.86 19.41
N ILE A 163 -19.45 21.88 19.84
CA ILE A 163 -19.04 21.71 21.24
C ILE A 163 -17.88 22.66 21.59
N LYS A 164 -17.00 22.99 20.66
CA LYS A 164 -15.79 23.82 20.86
C LYS A 164 -16.01 25.31 20.64
N ALA A 165 -17.08 25.73 19.96
CA ALA A 165 -17.44 27.14 19.78
C ALA A 165 -17.63 27.91 21.12
N GLY A 166 -17.79 27.18 22.24
CA GLY A 166 -17.80 27.74 23.60
C GLY A 166 -16.41 27.90 24.26
N ALA A 167 -15.31 27.33 23.67
CA ALA A 167 -13.98 27.26 24.32
C ALA A 167 -12.86 28.04 23.60
N GLY A 168 -13.15 28.70 22.48
CA GLY A 168 -12.17 29.57 21.79
C GLY A 168 -10.93 28.87 21.20
N GLN A 169 -10.93 27.53 21.08
CA GLN A 169 -9.85 26.76 20.44
C GLN A 169 -10.28 26.36 19.03
N GLN A 170 -9.58 26.93 18.01
CA GLN A 170 -9.66 26.41 16.63
C GLN A 170 -9.13 24.99 16.62
N ALA A 171 -9.92 24.04 16.11
CA ALA A 171 -9.44 22.70 15.84
C ALA A 171 -8.30 22.81 14.82
N ASN A 172 -7.10 22.32 15.18
CA ASN A 172 -5.99 22.30 14.26
C ASN A 172 -6.16 21.07 13.36
N ASP A 173 -6.83 21.26 12.22
CA ASP A 173 -7.11 20.18 11.24
C ASP A 173 -5.88 19.78 10.43
N PHE A 174 -4.74 20.43 10.68
CA PHE A 174 -3.48 20.12 10.03
C PHE A 174 -2.62 19.20 10.91
N CYS A 175 -2.25 18.04 10.35
CA CYS A 175 -1.43 17.01 10.98
C CYS A 175 -0.04 17.00 10.32
N PRO A 176 1.02 17.49 11.01
CA PRO A 176 2.35 17.52 10.44
C PRO A 176 2.89 16.12 10.16
N ALA A 177 3.38 15.90 8.93
CA ALA A 177 4.04 14.67 8.50
C ALA A 177 5.08 15.00 7.41
N ALA A 178 6.28 14.45 7.56
CA ALA A 178 7.35 14.65 6.58
C ALA A 178 7.20 13.74 5.36
N GLY A 179 6.38 12.71 5.46
CA GLY A 179 6.08 11.79 4.38
C GLY A 179 4.69 11.16 4.52
N VAL A 180 4.09 10.85 3.39
CA VAL A 180 2.77 10.22 3.27
C VAL A 180 2.91 8.97 2.41
N PHE A 181 2.61 7.82 3.00
CA PHE A 181 2.73 6.51 2.35
C PHE A 181 1.34 5.99 1.95
N ILE A 182 1.15 5.73 0.66
CA ILE A 182 -0.14 5.28 0.12
C ILE A 182 -0.22 3.76 0.19
N ALA A 183 -1.01 3.25 1.13
CA ALA A 183 -1.24 1.82 1.37
C ALA A 183 -2.74 1.46 1.27
N MET A 184 -3.41 2.01 0.25
CA MET A 184 -4.83 1.78 0.02
C MET A 184 -5.06 0.54 -0.82
N GLY A 185 -5.82 -0.42 -0.30
CA GLY A 185 -6.14 -1.68 -0.95
C GLY A 185 -5.05 -2.74 -0.74
N THR A 186 -4.58 -3.37 -1.82
CA THR A 186 -3.54 -4.42 -1.79
C THR A 186 -2.29 -3.97 -2.53
N ALA A 187 -1.13 -4.53 -2.17
CA ALA A 187 0.11 -4.32 -2.93
C ALA A 187 -0.07 -4.75 -4.39
N GLY A 188 0.16 -3.83 -5.32
CA GLY A 188 0.09 -4.13 -6.76
C GLY A 188 1.38 -4.80 -7.27
N SER A 189 1.30 -5.53 -8.41
CA SER A 189 2.47 -6.14 -9.05
C SER A 189 3.64 -5.17 -9.24
N THR A 190 3.36 -3.95 -9.70
CA THR A 190 4.37 -2.92 -9.95
C THR A 190 5.06 -2.49 -8.66
N GLU A 191 4.31 -2.40 -7.56
CA GLU A 191 4.85 -2.03 -6.26
C GLU A 191 5.78 -3.11 -5.73
N ILE A 192 5.33 -4.36 -5.77
CA ILE A 192 6.13 -5.53 -5.37
C ILE A 192 7.40 -5.61 -6.23
N ALA A 193 7.28 -5.46 -7.56
CA ALA A 193 8.43 -5.49 -8.46
C ALA A 193 9.45 -4.38 -8.15
N ARG A 194 8.97 -3.16 -7.85
CA ARG A 194 9.82 -2.03 -7.45
C ARG A 194 10.55 -2.30 -6.13
N GLN A 195 9.85 -2.83 -5.13
CA GLN A 195 10.44 -3.23 -3.84
C GLN A 195 11.58 -4.24 -4.03
N MET A 196 11.43 -5.15 -5.00
CA MET A 196 12.46 -6.13 -5.35
C MET A 196 13.59 -5.55 -6.21
N GLY A 197 13.49 -4.31 -6.66
CA GLY A 197 14.49 -3.65 -7.52
C GLY A 197 14.34 -3.96 -9.01
N ALA A 198 13.20 -4.46 -9.46
CA ALA A 198 12.94 -4.70 -10.88
C ALA A 198 12.76 -3.38 -11.65
N ASP A 199 13.29 -3.32 -12.87
CA ASP A 199 13.13 -2.17 -13.76
C ASP A 199 11.69 -1.99 -14.20
N LEU A 200 11.28 -0.72 -14.33
CA LEU A 200 10.01 -0.34 -14.89
C LEU A 200 10.21 0.34 -16.25
N THR A 201 9.19 0.26 -17.11
CA THR A 201 9.13 1.04 -18.34
C THR A 201 8.81 2.51 -18.03
N GLU A 202 8.98 3.42 -19.01
CA GLU A 202 8.59 4.83 -18.90
C GLU A 202 7.11 5.02 -18.54
N LYS A 203 6.26 4.05 -18.88
CA LYS A 203 4.82 4.05 -18.54
C LYS A 203 4.52 3.47 -17.16
N GLY A 204 5.55 3.05 -16.41
CA GLY A 204 5.41 2.47 -15.07
C GLY A 204 4.99 1.00 -15.05
N ASN A 205 5.03 0.28 -16.17
CA ASN A 205 4.81 -1.17 -16.21
C ASN A 205 6.10 -1.91 -15.87
N ILE A 206 6.01 -3.12 -15.36
CA ILE A 206 7.18 -3.98 -15.11
C ILE A 206 7.83 -4.32 -16.44
N LYS A 207 9.15 -4.11 -16.53
CA LYS A 207 9.92 -4.47 -17.71
C LYS A 207 10.23 -5.96 -17.69
N VAL A 208 9.86 -6.66 -18.75
CA VAL A 208 10.08 -8.11 -18.91
C VAL A 208 10.73 -8.42 -20.26
N ASP A 209 11.38 -9.57 -20.34
CA ASP A 209 11.92 -10.13 -21.59
C ASP A 209 10.87 -10.96 -22.35
N GLU A 210 11.30 -11.69 -23.38
CA GLU A 210 10.44 -12.57 -24.19
C GLU A 210 9.87 -13.78 -23.42
N ASN A 211 10.47 -14.14 -22.28
CA ASN A 211 10.04 -15.20 -21.38
C ASN A 211 9.20 -14.68 -20.20
N MET A 212 8.84 -13.40 -20.21
CA MET A 212 8.17 -12.69 -19.10
C MET A 212 9.01 -12.60 -17.82
N GLU A 213 10.35 -12.79 -17.91
CA GLU A 213 11.27 -12.61 -16.80
C GLU A 213 11.63 -11.13 -16.65
N THR A 214 11.62 -10.65 -15.40
CA THR A 214 12.00 -9.26 -15.08
C THR A 214 13.53 -9.10 -15.07
N THR A 215 14.03 -7.93 -14.71
CA THR A 215 15.47 -7.73 -14.49
C THR A 215 16.00 -8.42 -13.23
N ILE A 216 15.12 -9.00 -12.42
CA ILE A 216 15.49 -9.79 -11.24
C ILE A 216 15.36 -11.27 -11.58
N PRO A 217 16.45 -12.07 -11.50
CA PRO A 217 16.41 -13.49 -11.83
C PRO A 217 15.37 -14.27 -11.03
N GLY A 218 14.56 -15.07 -11.71
CA GLY A 218 13.50 -15.86 -11.11
C GLY A 218 12.21 -15.08 -10.77
N LEU A 219 12.17 -13.76 -11.02
CA LEU A 219 10.98 -12.94 -10.88
C LEU A 219 10.34 -12.71 -12.24
N TYR A 220 9.09 -13.14 -12.40
CA TYR A 220 8.30 -13.04 -13.63
C TYR A 220 7.09 -12.13 -13.42
N ALA A 221 6.58 -11.49 -14.48
CA ALA A 221 5.38 -10.67 -14.43
C ALA A 221 4.50 -10.85 -15.67
N ALA A 222 3.15 -10.83 -15.46
CA ALA A 222 2.14 -10.98 -16.50
C ALA A 222 0.97 -10.00 -16.34
#